data_8221f95f5d9d93d7725d9eaed1ca54ae
#
_entry.id   8221f95f5d9d93d7725d9eaed1ca54ae
#
_cell.length_a   1.000
_cell.length_b   1.000
_cell.length_c   1.000
_cell.angle_alpha   90.00
_cell.angle_beta   90.00
_cell.angle_gamma   90.00
#
_symmetry.space_group_name_H-M   'P 1'
#
loop_
_entity.id
_entity.type
_entity.pdbx_description
1 polymer ?
#
loop_
_entity_poly.entity_id
_entity_poly.type
_entity_poly.pdbx_seq_one_letter_code
_entity_poly.pdbx_strand_id
1 'polypeptide(L)'
;MLTVLPLLAATFVSFPGPDLPGPGGLLAPGARLEKLWGEGEFTEGGALAGDGALLFSDIGNRIMRFDPKTSAVTVFRSPSGRANGLIFDPKGRLVAAEGANTGGGRRVSVTETDGTVRTLADGYKGKRFNSPNDVAVDARGRVYVSDPRYVGSEPRELDFEAVFRIDPDGTVTPLETTAKKPNGVAVSPDGKTLYVADNGPARKALLALDLGDDGSASRPRVLHEFGQNRGIDGMTVTADGRIVAAAGSGAAAGVYVFTPDGTLTGVIPVPE
;
A
#
# COMPACT_ATOMS: atom_id res chain seq x y z
N MET A 1 26.55 46.05 -2.29
CA MET A 1 27.05 44.94 -1.46
C MET A 1 26.10 43.75 -1.71
N LEU A 2 26.45 42.92 -2.69
CA LEU A 2 25.65 41.73 -3.05
C LEU A 2 26.03 40.61 -2.10
N THR A 3 25.08 40.16 -1.29
CA THR A 3 25.24 38.97 -0.43
C THR A 3 24.84 37.76 -1.26
N VAL A 4 25.83 36.96 -1.67
CA VAL A 4 25.64 35.68 -2.30
C VAL A 4 25.32 34.68 -1.17
N LEU A 5 24.07 34.16 -1.12
CA LEU A 5 23.71 33.00 -0.29
C LEU A 5 24.38 31.74 -0.88
N PRO A 6 25.04 30.94 -0.06
CA PRO A 6 25.57 29.66 -0.55
C PRO A 6 24.42 28.72 -0.87
N LEU A 7 24.47 28.17 -2.09
CA LEU A 7 23.67 27.04 -2.53
C LEU A 7 23.97 25.85 -1.60
N LEU A 8 23.05 25.45 -0.73
CA LEU A 8 23.16 24.19 -0.01
C LEU A 8 23.15 23.06 -1.04
N ALA A 9 24.30 22.47 -1.28
CA ALA A 9 24.41 21.25 -2.05
C ALA A 9 23.67 20.16 -1.26
N ALA A 10 22.58 19.67 -1.81
CA ALA A 10 21.94 18.45 -1.32
C ALA A 10 22.96 17.31 -1.42
N THR A 11 23.36 16.75 -0.30
CA THR A 11 24.23 15.59 -0.26
C THR A 11 23.40 14.39 -0.71
N PHE A 12 23.57 14.00 -1.98
CA PHE A 12 23.03 12.77 -2.51
C PHE A 12 23.75 11.60 -1.84
N VAL A 13 23.03 10.82 -1.04
CA VAL A 13 23.56 9.56 -0.52
C VAL A 13 23.41 8.51 -1.61
N SER A 14 24.48 8.28 -2.36
CA SER A 14 24.56 7.17 -3.32
C SER A 14 24.88 5.90 -2.56
N PHE A 15 23.97 4.92 -2.60
CA PHE A 15 24.25 3.57 -2.11
C PHE A 15 24.90 2.77 -3.25
N PRO A 16 26.16 2.30 -3.10
CA PRO A 16 26.76 1.39 -4.06
C PRO A 16 26.16 -0.01 -3.85
N GLY A 17 25.06 -0.29 -4.51
CA GLY A 17 24.58 -1.67 -4.68
C GLY A 17 25.23 -2.31 -5.90
N PRO A 18 25.35 -3.65 -5.94
CA PRO A 18 25.79 -4.34 -7.14
C PRO A 18 24.86 -4.00 -8.31
N ASP A 19 25.38 -3.96 -9.54
CA ASP A 19 24.58 -3.88 -10.76
C ASP A 19 23.64 -5.10 -10.80
N LEU A 20 22.44 -4.92 -10.24
CA LEU A 20 21.41 -5.94 -10.33
C LEU A 20 20.84 -5.89 -11.75
N PRO A 21 20.68 -7.03 -12.42
CA PRO A 21 19.85 -7.06 -13.60
C PRO A 21 18.48 -6.54 -13.17
N GLY A 22 18.15 -5.34 -13.62
CA GLY A 22 16.90 -4.70 -13.26
C GLY A 22 15.74 -5.65 -13.57
N PRO A 23 14.80 -5.87 -12.64
CA PRO A 23 13.74 -6.86 -12.84
C PRO A 23 12.95 -6.52 -14.09
N GLY A 24 13.18 -7.29 -15.16
CA GLY A 24 12.39 -7.33 -16.38
C GLY A 24 12.05 -5.97 -17.03
N GLY A 25 12.97 -5.00 -17.06
CA GLY A 25 12.72 -3.70 -17.72
C GLY A 25 11.92 -2.68 -16.89
N LEU A 26 11.73 -2.90 -15.58
CA LEU A 26 11.14 -1.93 -14.67
C LEU A 26 12.08 -0.75 -14.37
N LEU A 27 13.38 -1.00 -14.38
CA LEU A 27 14.40 0.01 -14.14
C LEU A 27 15.13 0.34 -15.44
N ALA A 28 15.38 1.62 -15.67
CA ALA A 28 16.28 2.05 -16.72
C ALA A 28 17.73 1.60 -16.41
N PRO A 29 18.56 1.34 -17.42
CA PRO A 29 19.98 1.06 -17.20
C PRO A 29 20.64 2.17 -16.37
N GLY A 30 21.36 1.79 -15.31
CA GLY A 30 22.03 2.75 -14.41
C GLY A 30 21.11 3.45 -13.41
N ALA A 31 19.85 3.04 -13.27
CA ALA A 31 18.95 3.55 -12.24
C ALA A 31 19.55 3.35 -10.84
N ARG A 32 19.36 4.34 -9.98
CA ARG A 32 19.85 4.37 -8.59
C ARG A 32 18.73 4.73 -7.64
N LEU A 33 18.81 4.26 -6.41
CA LEU A 33 17.94 4.70 -5.34
C LEU A 33 18.34 6.10 -4.90
N GLU A 34 17.35 6.98 -4.77
CA GLU A 34 17.52 8.33 -4.25
C GLU A 34 16.58 8.52 -3.05
N LYS A 35 17.12 9.07 -1.95
CA LYS A 35 16.31 9.46 -0.81
C LYS A 35 15.71 10.84 -1.07
N LEU A 36 14.42 10.88 -1.37
CA LEU A 36 13.71 12.13 -1.70
C LEU A 36 13.21 12.85 -0.44
N TRP A 37 12.96 12.12 0.65
CA TRP A 37 12.47 12.67 1.91
C TRP A 37 12.86 11.77 3.09
N GLY A 38 12.91 12.32 4.31
CA GLY A 38 13.33 11.58 5.48
C GLY A 38 12.93 12.21 6.81
N GLU A 39 11.90 13.05 6.82
CA GLU A 39 11.41 13.77 8.02
C GLU A 39 10.16 13.12 8.62
N GLY A 40 9.78 11.91 8.15
CA GLY A 40 8.65 11.14 8.62
C GLY A 40 9.00 10.20 9.76
N GLU A 41 7.97 9.76 10.48
CA GLU A 41 8.10 8.70 11.49
C GLU A 41 8.17 7.33 10.82
N PHE A 42 7.25 7.05 9.89
CA PHE A 42 7.17 5.79 9.15
C PHE A 42 6.32 6.00 7.89
N THR A 43 6.91 5.80 6.72
CA THR A 43 6.24 6.07 5.44
C THR A 43 5.67 4.81 4.82
N GLU A 44 4.44 4.90 4.33
CA GLU A 44 3.63 3.81 3.79
C GLU A 44 2.75 4.30 2.63
N GLY A 45 2.03 3.38 1.99
CA GLY A 45 0.86 3.61 1.16
C GLY A 45 1.05 4.63 0.04
N GLY A 46 1.91 4.34 -0.94
CA GLY A 46 2.12 5.22 -2.08
C GLY A 46 0.95 5.23 -3.08
N ALA A 47 0.46 6.41 -3.49
CA ALA A 47 -0.57 6.57 -4.51
C ALA A 47 -0.19 7.65 -5.53
N LEU A 48 -0.22 7.31 -6.82
CA LEU A 48 0.08 8.24 -7.91
C LEU A 48 -1.16 9.08 -8.27
N ALA A 49 -1.05 10.39 -8.14
CA ALA A 49 -2.11 11.31 -8.51
C ALA A 49 -2.13 11.57 -10.02
N GLY A 50 -3.29 12.00 -10.55
CA GLY A 50 -3.46 12.27 -11.99
C GLY A 50 -2.59 13.39 -12.55
N ASP A 51 -2.04 14.27 -11.71
CA ASP A 51 -1.10 15.33 -12.07
C ASP A 51 0.38 14.89 -12.01
N GLY A 52 0.63 13.63 -11.67
CA GLY A 52 1.95 13.01 -11.57
C GLY A 52 2.61 13.13 -10.19
N ALA A 53 1.95 13.76 -9.21
CA ALA A 53 2.44 13.79 -7.84
C ALA A 53 2.29 12.43 -7.16
N LEU A 54 3.18 12.10 -6.23
CA LEU A 54 3.07 10.92 -5.39
C LEU A 54 2.55 11.33 -4.01
N LEU A 55 1.41 10.75 -3.60
CA LEU A 55 0.96 10.83 -2.23
C LEU A 55 1.45 9.60 -1.46
N PHE A 56 1.78 9.80 -0.20
CA PHE A 56 2.18 8.72 0.70
C PHE A 56 1.78 9.04 2.14
N SER A 57 1.52 8.02 2.92
CA SER A 57 1.22 8.15 4.33
C SER A 57 2.51 8.31 5.14
N ASP A 58 2.52 9.26 6.07
CA ASP A 58 3.37 9.23 7.25
C ASP A 58 2.47 8.85 8.43
N ILE A 59 2.62 7.62 8.91
CA ILE A 59 1.71 6.99 9.89
C ILE A 59 1.61 7.80 11.20
N GLY A 60 2.54 8.70 11.45
CA GLY A 60 2.45 9.72 12.48
C GLY A 60 1.21 10.64 12.41
N ASN A 61 0.29 10.41 11.48
CA ASN A 61 -1.00 11.06 11.28
C ASN A 61 -1.03 12.14 10.19
N ARG A 62 -0.24 11.95 9.12
CA ARG A 62 -0.23 12.83 7.94
C ARG A 62 -0.32 12.02 6.66
N ILE A 63 -0.88 12.62 5.59
CA ILE A 63 -0.65 12.22 4.21
C ILE A 63 0.21 13.31 3.58
N MET A 64 1.31 12.89 2.99
CA MET A 64 2.29 13.76 2.34
C MET A 64 2.08 13.74 0.82
N ARG A 65 2.51 14.79 0.13
CA ARG A 65 2.49 14.91 -1.32
C ARG A 65 3.88 15.34 -1.81
N PHE A 66 4.49 14.47 -2.60
CA PHE A 66 5.73 14.76 -3.32
C PHE A 66 5.41 15.23 -4.75
N ASP A 67 5.97 16.36 -5.13
CA ASP A 67 5.87 16.90 -6.50
C ASP A 67 7.19 16.58 -7.24
N PRO A 68 7.19 15.70 -8.26
CA PRO A 68 8.41 15.34 -8.98
C PRO A 68 9.00 16.48 -9.83
N LYS A 69 8.23 17.53 -10.13
CA LYS A 69 8.71 18.68 -10.91
C LYS A 69 9.55 19.65 -10.07
N THR A 70 9.24 19.76 -8.80
CA THR A 70 9.88 20.70 -7.88
C THR A 70 10.69 20.01 -6.80
N SER A 71 10.57 18.68 -6.67
CA SER A 71 11.10 17.86 -5.57
C SER A 71 10.59 18.29 -4.19
N ALA A 72 9.50 19.04 -4.13
CA ALA A 72 8.91 19.50 -2.89
C ALA A 72 8.05 18.43 -2.25
N VAL A 73 8.18 18.24 -0.93
CA VAL A 73 7.27 17.44 -0.12
C VAL A 73 6.45 18.37 0.76
N THR A 74 5.13 18.24 0.68
CA THR A 74 4.18 19.07 1.44
C THR A 74 3.15 18.20 2.14
N VAL A 75 2.50 18.71 3.17
CA VAL A 75 1.37 18.03 3.81
C VAL A 75 0.14 18.15 2.92
N PHE A 76 -0.42 17.01 2.51
CA PHE A 76 -1.68 16.94 1.78
C PHE A 76 -2.89 16.92 2.72
N ARG A 77 -2.83 16.10 3.79
CA ARG A 77 -3.92 15.97 4.78
C ARG A 77 -3.34 15.73 6.18
N SER A 78 -3.79 16.52 7.15
CA SER A 78 -3.51 16.34 8.58
C SER A 78 -4.67 16.90 9.41
N PRO A 79 -5.23 16.15 10.39
CA PRO A 79 -4.90 14.75 10.70
C PRO A 79 -5.37 13.79 9.60
N SER A 80 -4.60 12.71 9.38
CA SER A 80 -4.95 11.70 8.39
C SER A 80 -5.82 10.56 8.92
N GLY A 81 -6.07 10.51 10.23
CA GLY A 81 -6.69 9.37 10.89
C GLY A 81 -5.74 8.15 10.96
N ARG A 82 -4.42 8.39 10.97
CA ARG A 82 -3.37 7.37 10.87
C ARG A 82 -3.53 6.53 9.60
N ALA A 83 -3.74 7.22 8.47
CA ALA A 83 -3.81 6.58 7.18
C ALA A 83 -2.54 5.77 6.92
N ASN A 84 -2.72 4.59 6.32
CA ASN A 84 -1.67 3.70 5.86
C ASN A 84 -1.81 3.53 4.34
N GLY A 85 -2.43 2.48 3.83
CA GLY A 85 -2.64 2.29 2.40
C GLY A 85 -3.47 3.40 1.75
N LEU A 86 -3.04 3.85 0.57
CA LEU A 86 -3.66 4.89 -0.23
C LEU A 86 -3.83 4.43 -1.67
N ILE A 87 -4.93 4.81 -2.30
CA ILE A 87 -5.14 4.61 -3.73
C ILE A 87 -6.10 5.67 -4.29
N PHE A 88 -5.87 6.09 -5.54
CA PHE A 88 -6.89 6.87 -6.25
C PHE A 88 -7.91 5.95 -6.91
N ASP A 89 -9.19 6.25 -6.73
CA ASP A 89 -10.26 5.55 -7.41
C ASP A 89 -10.42 6.04 -8.87
N PRO A 90 -11.24 5.35 -9.70
CA PRO A 90 -11.46 5.77 -11.09
C PRO A 90 -12.09 7.17 -11.28
N LYS A 91 -12.61 7.76 -10.20
CA LYS A 91 -13.14 9.13 -10.17
C LYS A 91 -12.12 10.17 -9.75
N GLY A 92 -10.86 9.77 -9.49
CA GLY A 92 -9.79 10.64 -9.03
C GLY A 92 -9.88 11.03 -7.56
N ARG A 93 -10.65 10.30 -6.74
CA ARG A 93 -10.77 10.52 -5.30
C ARG A 93 -9.76 9.66 -4.55
N LEU A 94 -9.15 10.19 -3.50
CA LEU A 94 -8.20 9.45 -2.69
C LEU A 94 -8.92 8.59 -1.66
N VAL A 95 -8.80 7.27 -1.78
CA VAL A 95 -9.24 6.29 -0.78
C VAL A 95 -8.09 6.01 0.17
N ALA A 96 -8.37 5.96 1.48
CA ALA A 96 -7.37 5.73 2.52
C ALA A 96 -7.86 4.71 3.55
N ALA A 97 -6.99 3.76 3.90
CA ALA A 97 -7.16 2.89 5.05
C ALA A 97 -6.65 3.61 6.29
N GLU A 98 -7.55 3.97 7.20
CA GLU A 98 -7.22 4.64 8.46
C GLU A 98 -7.12 3.60 9.57
N GLY A 99 -5.91 3.45 10.12
CA GLY A 99 -5.58 2.40 11.09
C GLY A 99 -6.06 2.67 12.52
N ALA A 100 -5.63 1.81 13.42
CA ALA A 100 -5.82 1.92 14.87
C ALA A 100 -4.75 2.78 15.54
N ASN A 101 -4.81 2.87 16.87
CA ASN A 101 -3.96 3.65 17.76
C ASN A 101 -4.46 5.09 17.94
N THR A 102 -3.86 5.81 18.89
CA THR A 102 -4.27 7.19 19.24
C THR A 102 -4.36 8.08 17.99
N GLY A 103 -5.53 8.68 17.78
CA GLY A 103 -5.80 9.50 16.59
C GLY A 103 -6.19 8.72 15.34
N GLY A 104 -6.27 7.39 15.41
CA GLY A 104 -6.65 6.52 14.30
C GLY A 104 -8.15 6.54 14.01
N GLY A 105 -8.49 6.51 12.72
CA GLY A 105 -9.88 6.52 12.25
C GLY A 105 -10.58 5.16 12.41
N ARG A 106 -9.84 4.07 12.27
CA ARG A 106 -10.35 2.69 12.18
C ARG A 106 -11.49 2.59 11.15
N ARG A 107 -11.25 3.12 9.97
CA ARG A 107 -12.23 3.22 8.88
C ARG A 107 -11.53 3.23 7.53
N VAL A 108 -12.31 3.07 6.48
CA VAL A 108 -11.92 3.46 5.12
C VAL A 108 -12.56 4.80 4.82
N SER A 109 -11.75 5.79 4.44
CA SER A 109 -12.22 7.12 4.07
C SER A 109 -11.96 7.42 2.59
N VAL A 110 -12.70 8.38 2.06
CA VAL A 110 -12.46 8.97 0.75
C VAL A 110 -12.28 10.48 0.89
N THR A 111 -11.23 11.01 0.27
CA THR A 111 -11.08 12.45 0.07
C THR A 111 -11.58 12.78 -1.33
N GLU A 112 -12.66 13.54 -1.41
CA GLU A 112 -13.26 14.01 -2.65
C GLU A 112 -12.31 15.00 -3.38
N THR A 113 -12.57 15.27 -4.63
CA THR A 113 -11.75 16.20 -5.44
C THR A 113 -11.81 17.65 -4.93
N ASP A 114 -12.81 18.02 -4.14
CA ASP A 114 -12.92 19.32 -3.45
C ASP A 114 -12.22 19.34 -2.09
N GLY A 115 -11.56 18.23 -1.70
CA GLY A 115 -10.86 18.07 -0.42
C GLY A 115 -11.75 17.60 0.74
N THR A 116 -13.06 17.44 0.54
CA THR A 116 -13.97 16.93 1.58
C THR A 116 -13.65 15.47 1.91
N VAL A 117 -13.53 15.15 3.21
CA VAL A 117 -13.25 13.77 3.67
C VAL A 117 -14.54 13.13 4.17
N ARG A 118 -14.88 11.96 3.62
CA ARG A 118 -16.04 11.16 4.03
C ARG A 118 -15.62 9.75 4.43
N THR A 119 -16.36 9.15 5.36
CA THR A 119 -16.26 7.72 5.66
C THR A 119 -16.95 6.90 4.56
N LEU A 120 -16.26 5.91 4.00
CA LEU A 120 -16.86 4.89 3.14
C LEU A 120 -17.43 3.74 3.97
N ALA A 121 -16.62 3.23 4.92
CA ALA A 121 -17.03 2.21 5.88
C ALA A 121 -16.13 2.30 7.12
N ASP A 122 -16.68 2.01 8.30
CA ASP A 122 -15.98 2.00 9.58
C ASP A 122 -16.09 0.68 10.32
N GLY A 123 -16.71 -0.34 9.70
CA GLY A 123 -16.87 -1.65 10.32
C GLY A 123 -17.72 -2.64 9.53
N TYR A 124 -18.01 -3.74 10.18
CA TYR A 124 -18.81 -4.83 9.65
C TYR A 124 -19.85 -5.29 10.67
N LYS A 125 -21.15 -5.36 10.28
CA LYS A 125 -22.27 -5.76 11.15
C LYS A 125 -22.30 -5.00 12.48
N GLY A 126 -22.10 -3.68 12.47
CA GLY A 126 -22.12 -2.82 13.65
C GLY A 126 -20.89 -2.91 14.55
N LYS A 127 -19.86 -3.68 14.17
CA LYS A 127 -18.57 -3.79 14.86
C LYS A 127 -17.52 -3.02 14.09
N ARG A 128 -16.69 -2.23 14.75
CA ARG A 128 -15.63 -1.45 14.12
C ARG A 128 -14.53 -2.36 13.55
N PHE A 129 -13.93 -1.93 12.46
CA PHE A 129 -12.72 -2.54 11.91
C PHE A 129 -11.60 -2.65 12.95
N ASN A 130 -10.71 -3.62 12.79
CA ASN A 130 -9.55 -3.80 13.65
C ASN A 130 -8.54 -2.66 13.49
N SER A 131 -7.95 -2.57 12.31
CA SER A 131 -6.97 -1.55 11.92
C SER A 131 -6.77 -1.60 10.41
N PRO A 132 -7.68 -1.01 9.60
CA PRO A 132 -7.52 -0.96 8.15
C PRO A 132 -6.10 -0.58 7.77
N ASN A 133 -5.47 -1.41 6.90
CA ASN A 133 -4.05 -1.31 6.62
C ASN A 133 -3.80 -0.93 5.15
N ASP A 134 -4.21 -1.75 4.18
CA ASP A 134 -3.99 -1.48 2.77
C ASP A 134 -5.28 -1.53 1.97
N VAL A 135 -5.32 -0.84 0.82
CA VAL A 135 -6.51 -0.70 -0.02
C VAL A 135 -6.20 -0.88 -1.50
N ALA A 136 -7.11 -1.55 -2.20
CA ALA A 136 -7.17 -1.61 -3.65
C ALA A 136 -8.57 -1.21 -4.14
N VAL A 137 -8.67 -0.73 -5.39
CA VAL A 137 -9.95 -0.35 -6.00
C VAL A 137 -10.02 -0.97 -7.38
N ASP A 138 -11.16 -1.55 -7.73
CA ASP A 138 -11.40 -2.06 -9.08
C ASP A 138 -12.07 -1.01 -9.99
N ALA A 139 -12.18 -1.34 -11.28
CA ALA A 139 -12.77 -0.45 -12.28
C ALA A 139 -14.25 -0.13 -12.02
N ARG A 140 -14.94 -0.91 -11.20
CA ARG A 140 -16.34 -0.69 -10.78
C ARG A 140 -16.46 0.18 -9.53
N GLY A 141 -15.30 0.57 -8.93
CA GLY A 141 -15.25 1.40 -7.73
C GLY A 141 -15.50 0.62 -6.44
N ARG A 142 -15.38 -0.70 -6.46
CA ARG A 142 -15.39 -1.52 -5.23
C ARG A 142 -14.03 -1.41 -4.58
N VAL A 143 -14.02 -1.21 -3.28
CA VAL A 143 -12.80 -1.09 -2.48
C VAL A 143 -12.54 -2.41 -1.77
N TYR A 144 -11.31 -2.91 -1.86
CA TYR A 144 -10.82 -4.07 -1.14
C TYR A 144 -9.87 -3.56 -0.07
N VAL A 145 -10.11 -3.89 1.19
CA VAL A 145 -9.32 -3.39 2.32
C VAL A 145 -8.88 -4.54 3.22
N SER A 146 -7.61 -4.59 3.54
CA SER A 146 -7.09 -5.49 4.57
C SER A 146 -7.30 -4.89 5.95
N ASP A 147 -7.78 -5.70 6.91
CA ASP A 147 -8.08 -5.27 8.28
C ASP A 147 -7.38 -6.16 9.32
N PRO A 148 -6.04 -6.17 9.35
CA PRO A 148 -5.29 -6.82 10.41
C PRO A 148 -5.26 -5.97 11.68
N ARG A 149 -4.64 -6.50 12.75
CA ARG A 149 -4.27 -5.71 13.91
C ARG A 149 -2.78 -5.89 14.19
N TYR A 150 -1.97 -4.92 13.76
CA TYR A 150 -0.53 -4.85 14.10
C TYR A 150 -0.27 -3.99 15.34
N VAL A 151 -0.98 -2.87 15.45
CA VAL A 151 -0.82 -1.88 16.51
C VAL A 151 -2.17 -1.44 17.06
N GLY A 152 -2.14 -0.71 18.17
CA GLY A 152 -3.33 -0.16 18.83
C GLY A 152 -3.72 -0.95 20.08
N SER A 153 -4.05 -0.22 21.13
CA SER A 153 -4.48 -0.76 22.43
C SER A 153 -6.00 -0.77 22.60
N GLU A 154 -6.74 -0.21 21.64
CA GLU A 154 -8.19 -0.17 21.68
C GLU A 154 -8.79 -1.60 21.63
N PRO A 155 -9.88 -1.86 22.32
CA PRO A 155 -10.54 -3.15 22.26
C PRO A 155 -10.89 -3.55 20.83
N ARG A 156 -10.61 -4.81 20.48
CA ARG A 156 -11.07 -5.41 19.23
C ARG A 156 -12.56 -5.72 19.36
N GLU A 157 -13.32 -5.32 18.35
CA GLU A 157 -14.74 -5.65 18.25
C GLU A 157 -14.98 -6.84 17.32
N LEU A 158 -14.17 -6.92 16.23
CA LEU A 158 -14.12 -8.10 15.38
C LEU A 158 -13.16 -9.13 15.99
N ASP A 159 -13.57 -10.39 16.02
CA ASP A 159 -12.81 -11.53 16.53
C ASP A 159 -11.96 -12.24 15.46
N PHE A 160 -11.96 -11.70 14.26
CA PHE A 160 -11.18 -12.17 13.12
C PHE A 160 -10.50 -11.02 12.38
N GLU A 161 -9.49 -11.34 11.58
CA GLU A 161 -8.80 -10.45 10.64
C GLU A 161 -9.15 -10.91 9.22
N ALA A 162 -9.45 -9.98 8.32
CA ALA A 162 -9.91 -10.31 6.97
C ALA A 162 -9.52 -9.26 5.94
N VAL A 163 -9.67 -9.60 4.68
CA VAL A 163 -9.89 -8.61 3.61
C VAL A 163 -11.39 -8.42 3.47
N PHE A 164 -11.83 -7.17 3.47
CA PHE A 164 -13.22 -6.80 3.21
C PHE A 164 -13.36 -6.19 1.83
N ARG A 165 -14.48 -6.44 1.17
CA ARG A 165 -14.94 -5.66 0.02
C ARG A 165 -15.97 -4.65 0.51
N ILE A 166 -15.84 -3.41 0.04
CA ILE A 166 -16.80 -2.33 0.25
C ILE A 166 -17.36 -1.97 -1.12
N ASP A 167 -18.63 -2.19 -1.31
CA ASP A 167 -19.33 -1.87 -2.55
C ASP A 167 -19.66 -0.37 -2.65
N PRO A 168 -19.92 0.21 -3.83
CA PRO A 168 -20.25 1.62 -3.98
C PRO A 168 -21.49 2.09 -3.22
N ASP A 169 -22.40 1.17 -2.86
CA ASP A 169 -23.57 1.43 -2.02
C ASP A 169 -23.28 1.40 -0.52
N GLY A 170 -22.02 1.11 -0.13
CA GLY A 170 -21.57 1.01 1.25
C GLY A 170 -21.72 -0.38 1.86
N THR A 171 -22.17 -1.39 1.11
CA THR A 171 -22.23 -2.77 1.61
C THR A 171 -20.84 -3.31 1.86
N VAL A 172 -20.59 -3.85 3.07
CA VAL A 172 -19.32 -4.43 3.49
C VAL A 172 -19.44 -5.95 3.55
N THR A 173 -18.52 -6.65 2.86
CA THR A 173 -18.49 -8.12 2.79
C THR A 173 -17.09 -8.64 3.10
N PRO A 174 -16.90 -9.54 4.09
CA PRO A 174 -15.62 -10.21 4.29
C PRO A 174 -15.38 -11.23 3.17
N LEU A 175 -14.12 -11.32 2.70
CA LEU A 175 -13.70 -12.26 1.66
C LEU A 175 -12.97 -13.46 2.27
N GLU A 176 -13.25 -14.64 1.74
CA GLU A 176 -12.59 -15.90 2.15
C GLU A 176 -11.22 -16.05 1.46
N THR A 177 -10.24 -15.27 1.89
CA THR A 177 -8.91 -15.22 1.26
C THR A 177 -7.94 -16.31 1.76
N THR A 178 -8.27 -17.02 2.82
CA THR A 178 -7.38 -17.92 3.60
C THR A 178 -6.22 -17.20 4.31
N ALA A 179 -5.99 -15.91 4.08
CA ALA A 179 -5.02 -15.12 4.80
C ALA A 179 -5.40 -15.04 6.29
N LYS A 180 -4.40 -15.22 7.17
CA LYS A 180 -4.59 -15.16 8.62
C LYS A 180 -4.25 -13.78 9.19
N LYS A 181 -3.39 -13.05 8.50
CA LYS A 181 -3.02 -11.67 8.83
C LYS A 181 -2.77 -10.91 7.54
N PRO A 182 -3.85 -10.50 6.85
CA PRO A 182 -3.71 -9.82 5.56
C PRO A 182 -2.99 -8.48 5.73
N ASN A 183 -2.11 -8.14 4.78
CA ASN A 183 -1.43 -6.86 4.69
C ASN A 183 -1.68 -6.27 3.30
N GLY A 184 -0.69 -6.13 2.44
CA GLY A 184 -0.86 -5.58 1.10
C GLY A 184 -1.99 -6.25 0.31
N VAL A 185 -2.78 -5.45 -0.40
CA VAL A 185 -3.83 -5.92 -1.32
C VAL A 185 -3.73 -5.20 -2.66
N ALA A 186 -3.94 -5.91 -3.76
CA ALA A 186 -3.94 -5.31 -5.10
C ALA A 186 -4.89 -6.05 -6.04
N VAL A 187 -5.48 -5.33 -7.00
CA VAL A 187 -6.30 -5.90 -8.07
C VAL A 187 -5.50 -5.89 -9.36
N SER A 188 -5.55 -6.98 -10.12
CA SER A 188 -4.91 -7.06 -11.44
C SER A 188 -5.51 -6.04 -12.42
N PRO A 189 -4.75 -5.57 -13.44
CA PRO A 189 -5.24 -4.58 -14.40
C PRO A 189 -6.50 -5.01 -15.16
N ASP A 190 -6.67 -6.32 -15.38
CA ASP A 190 -7.87 -6.88 -16.03
C ASP A 190 -9.05 -7.08 -15.07
N GLY A 191 -8.86 -6.78 -13.77
CA GLY A 191 -9.88 -6.90 -12.74
C GLY A 191 -10.26 -8.32 -12.36
N LYS A 192 -9.48 -9.35 -12.77
CA LYS A 192 -9.84 -10.76 -12.60
C LYS A 192 -9.09 -11.45 -11.46
N THR A 193 -8.11 -10.80 -10.86
CA THR A 193 -7.31 -11.36 -9.77
C THR A 193 -7.20 -10.36 -8.63
N LEU A 194 -7.47 -10.84 -7.41
CA LEU A 194 -7.14 -10.15 -6.17
C LEU A 194 -5.86 -10.78 -5.61
N TYR A 195 -4.82 -9.98 -5.46
CA TYR A 195 -3.60 -10.37 -4.75
C TYR A 195 -3.70 -9.95 -3.30
N VAL A 196 -3.25 -10.82 -2.39
CA VAL A 196 -3.30 -10.60 -0.94
C VAL A 196 -1.99 -11.06 -0.33
N ALA A 197 -1.34 -10.20 0.45
CA ALA A 197 -0.23 -10.57 1.30
C ALA A 197 -0.77 -11.22 2.58
N ASP A 198 -0.32 -12.43 2.90
CA ASP A 198 -0.58 -13.09 4.19
C ASP A 198 0.68 -13.02 5.06
N ASN A 199 0.60 -12.33 6.19
CA ASN A 199 1.66 -12.24 7.20
C ASN A 199 1.27 -13.00 8.48
N GLY A 200 0.52 -14.08 8.32
CA GLY A 200 0.13 -14.96 9.42
C GLY A 200 1.34 -15.58 10.14
N PRO A 201 1.14 -16.04 11.40
CA PRO A 201 2.24 -16.61 12.19
C PRO A 201 2.79 -17.90 11.60
N ALA A 202 1.96 -18.71 10.94
CA ALA A 202 2.36 -19.98 10.36
C ALA A 202 2.84 -19.88 8.91
N ARG A 203 2.49 -18.80 8.20
CA ARG A 203 2.82 -18.62 6.80
C ARG A 203 2.97 -17.14 6.46
N LYS A 204 3.93 -16.82 5.62
CA LYS A 204 4.10 -15.53 4.99
C LYS A 204 4.14 -15.73 3.48
N ALA A 205 3.12 -15.26 2.79
CA ALA A 205 2.93 -15.62 1.40
C ALA A 205 2.25 -14.51 0.59
N LEU A 206 2.53 -14.53 -0.72
CA LEU A 206 1.71 -13.86 -1.74
C LEU A 206 0.61 -14.83 -2.17
N LEU A 207 -0.63 -14.42 -2.01
CA LEU A 207 -1.81 -15.16 -2.45
C LEU A 207 -2.42 -14.50 -3.68
N ALA A 208 -3.05 -15.31 -4.54
CA ALA A 208 -3.92 -14.84 -5.60
C ALA A 208 -5.28 -15.52 -5.49
N LEU A 209 -6.34 -14.77 -5.73
CA LEU A 209 -7.72 -15.25 -5.76
C LEU A 209 -8.37 -14.82 -7.08
N ASP A 210 -9.19 -15.67 -7.66
CA ASP A 210 -10.01 -15.29 -8.79
C ASP A 210 -11.08 -14.31 -8.34
N LEU A 211 -11.17 -13.18 -9.04
CA LEU A 211 -12.12 -12.12 -8.75
C LEU A 211 -13.26 -12.16 -9.76
N GLY A 212 -14.46 -12.45 -9.28
CA GLY A 212 -15.67 -12.49 -10.10
C GLY A 212 -16.17 -11.10 -10.49
N ASP A 213 -17.00 -11.06 -11.50
CA ASP A 213 -17.65 -9.82 -11.95
C ASP A 213 -18.50 -9.15 -10.86
N ASP A 214 -19.02 -9.93 -9.92
CA ASP A 214 -19.76 -9.46 -8.76
C ASP A 214 -18.85 -9.03 -7.60
N GLY A 215 -17.51 -9.13 -7.77
CA GLY A 215 -16.50 -8.84 -6.75
C GLY A 215 -16.31 -9.95 -5.72
N SER A 216 -16.89 -11.13 -5.92
CA SER A 216 -16.58 -12.31 -5.11
C SER A 216 -15.16 -12.76 -5.35
N ALA A 217 -14.46 -13.16 -4.28
CA ALA A 217 -13.14 -13.76 -4.36
C ALA A 217 -13.24 -15.27 -4.14
N SER A 218 -12.56 -16.05 -4.98
CA SER A 218 -12.62 -17.51 -4.94
C SER A 218 -11.28 -18.14 -5.29
N ARG A 219 -11.14 -19.45 -5.09
CA ARG A 219 -9.98 -20.27 -5.47
C ARG A 219 -8.64 -19.66 -5.01
N PRO A 220 -8.43 -19.46 -3.70
CA PRO A 220 -7.18 -18.91 -3.18
C PRO A 220 -6.01 -19.84 -3.52
N ARG A 221 -4.94 -19.26 -4.08
CA ARG A 221 -3.69 -19.95 -4.46
C ARG A 221 -2.50 -19.25 -3.80
N VAL A 222 -1.54 -20.03 -3.33
CA VAL A 222 -0.24 -19.50 -2.92
C VAL A 222 0.62 -19.33 -4.17
N LEU A 223 1.06 -18.11 -4.44
CA LEU A 223 1.95 -17.82 -5.55
C LEU A 223 3.42 -17.86 -5.12
N HIS A 224 3.72 -17.35 -3.92
CA HIS A 224 5.08 -17.32 -3.39
C HIS A 224 5.06 -17.40 -1.86
N GLU A 225 6.04 -18.09 -1.27
CA GLU A 225 6.25 -18.17 0.18
C GLU A 225 7.60 -17.55 0.57
N PHE A 226 7.58 -16.70 1.59
CA PHE A 226 8.77 -15.99 2.08
C PHE A 226 9.55 -16.77 3.15
N GLY A 227 9.05 -17.93 3.57
CA GLY A 227 9.66 -18.76 4.61
C GLY A 227 9.77 -18.00 5.94
N GLN A 228 11.01 -17.87 6.46
CA GLN A 228 11.27 -17.17 7.72
C GLN A 228 11.45 -15.66 7.56
N ASN A 229 11.56 -15.15 6.33
CA ASN A 229 11.71 -13.73 6.07
C ASN A 229 10.40 -12.99 6.37
N ARG A 230 10.49 -11.67 6.51
CA ARG A 230 9.30 -10.81 6.52
C ARG A 230 8.61 -10.93 5.17
N GLY A 231 7.30 -11.19 5.17
CA GLY A 231 6.48 -11.24 3.98
C GLY A 231 6.27 -9.86 3.35
N ILE A 232 5.33 -9.79 2.43
CA ILE A 232 4.98 -8.53 1.77
C ILE A 232 4.28 -7.60 2.78
N ASP A 233 4.73 -6.35 2.84
CA ASP A 233 4.03 -5.24 3.50
C ASP A 233 3.00 -4.65 2.54
N GLY A 234 3.35 -3.65 1.74
CA GLY A 234 2.51 -3.11 0.69
C GLY A 234 2.89 -3.64 -0.69
N MET A 235 1.97 -3.59 -1.65
CA MET A 235 2.22 -3.96 -3.03
C MET A 235 1.37 -3.17 -4.03
N THR A 236 1.82 -3.15 -5.27
CA THR A 236 1.07 -2.61 -6.41
C THR A 236 1.22 -3.52 -7.62
N VAL A 237 0.38 -3.32 -8.63
CA VAL A 237 0.45 -4.07 -9.90
C VAL A 237 0.66 -3.09 -11.04
N THR A 238 1.66 -3.36 -11.88
CA THR A 238 1.95 -2.57 -13.08
C THR A 238 0.91 -2.82 -14.17
N ALA A 239 0.82 -1.94 -15.16
CA ALA A 239 -0.12 -2.07 -16.28
C ALA A 239 0.07 -3.36 -17.11
N ASP A 240 1.28 -3.91 -17.13
CA ASP A 240 1.58 -5.21 -17.76
C ASP A 240 1.40 -6.42 -16.82
N GLY A 241 0.85 -6.20 -15.62
CA GLY A 241 0.43 -7.24 -14.68
C GLY A 241 1.50 -7.72 -13.71
N ARG A 242 2.72 -7.17 -13.72
CA ARG A 242 3.75 -7.52 -12.74
C ARG A 242 3.38 -7.02 -11.36
N ILE A 243 3.63 -7.83 -10.33
CA ILE A 243 3.41 -7.48 -8.93
C ILE A 243 4.71 -6.90 -8.38
N VAL A 244 4.64 -5.69 -7.82
CA VAL A 244 5.75 -4.96 -7.22
C VAL A 244 5.47 -4.81 -5.73
N ALA A 245 6.30 -5.40 -4.87
CA ALA A 245 5.98 -5.58 -3.46
C ALA A 245 7.16 -5.22 -2.56
N ALA A 246 6.91 -4.46 -1.51
CA ALA A 246 7.87 -4.23 -0.44
C ALA A 246 7.89 -5.46 0.49
N ALA A 247 9.04 -6.13 0.62
CA ALA A 247 9.14 -7.35 1.40
C ALA A 247 10.57 -7.59 1.93
N GLY A 248 10.72 -8.63 2.74
CA GLY A 248 11.99 -8.98 3.36
C GLY A 248 12.34 -8.13 4.56
N SER A 249 13.50 -8.39 5.15
CA SER A 249 14.08 -7.62 6.26
C SER A 249 15.60 -7.79 6.30
N GLY A 250 16.32 -6.83 6.87
CA GLY A 250 17.79 -6.84 6.91
C GLY A 250 18.38 -6.97 5.51
N ALA A 251 19.28 -7.91 5.30
CA ALA A 251 19.91 -8.13 4.00
C ALA A 251 18.95 -8.58 2.87
N ALA A 252 17.73 -9.01 3.21
CA ALA A 252 16.70 -9.39 2.24
C ALA A 252 15.65 -8.27 2.04
N ALA A 253 15.80 -7.11 2.70
CA ALA A 253 14.88 -5.99 2.52
C ALA A 253 14.93 -5.46 1.09
N GLY A 254 13.77 -5.27 0.45
CA GLY A 254 13.76 -4.79 -0.92
C GLY A 254 12.38 -4.71 -1.54
N VAL A 255 12.38 -4.24 -2.80
CA VAL A 255 11.22 -4.27 -3.68
C VAL A 255 11.32 -5.52 -4.55
N TYR A 256 10.45 -6.46 -4.30
CA TYR A 256 10.35 -7.74 -5.01
C TYR A 256 9.44 -7.57 -6.22
N VAL A 257 9.83 -8.12 -7.36
CA VAL A 257 9.04 -8.06 -8.60
C VAL A 257 8.70 -9.46 -9.05
N PHE A 258 7.41 -9.73 -9.17
CA PHE A 258 6.88 -11.02 -9.61
C PHE A 258 6.12 -10.88 -10.92
N THR A 259 6.10 -11.93 -11.70
CA THR A 259 5.13 -12.12 -12.77
C THR A 259 3.72 -12.35 -12.19
N PRO A 260 2.65 -12.24 -12.98
CA PRO A 260 1.28 -12.48 -12.49
C PRO A 260 1.05 -13.89 -11.89
N ASP A 261 1.85 -14.87 -12.29
CA ASP A 261 1.82 -16.25 -11.77
C ASP A 261 2.67 -16.46 -10.51
N GLY A 262 3.35 -15.40 -10.01
CA GLY A 262 4.14 -15.44 -8.79
C GLY A 262 5.59 -15.82 -8.95
N THR A 263 6.09 -15.94 -10.19
CA THR A 263 7.52 -16.15 -10.43
C THR A 263 8.30 -14.89 -10.07
N LEU A 264 9.25 -14.99 -9.13
CA LEU A 264 10.13 -13.89 -8.76
C LEU A 264 11.11 -13.59 -9.91
N THR A 265 11.06 -12.38 -10.46
CA THR A 265 11.92 -11.93 -11.57
C THR A 265 13.10 -11.10 -11.11
N GLY A 266 13.07 -10.54 -9.92
CA GLY A 266 14.18 -9.79 -9.33
C GLY A 266 13.78 -9.07 -8.05
N VAL A 267 14.81 -8.58 -7.37
CA VAL A 267 14.68 -7.77 -6.15
C VAL A 267 15.52 -6.51 -6.31
N ILE A 268 14.93 -5.36 -6.02
CA ILE A 268 15.64 -4.09 -5.88
C ILE A 268 15.98 -3.96 -4.39
N PRO A 269 17.24 -4.10 -3.96
CA PRO A 269 17.60 -3.98 -2.56
C PRO A 269 17.31 -2.56 -2.08
N VAL A 270 16.72 -2.47 -0.90
CA VAL A 270 16.49 -1.19 -0.22
C VAL A 270 17.14 -1.30 1.16
N PRO A 271 18.06 -0.39 1.52
CA PRO A 271 18.62 -0.38 2.87
C PRO A 271 17.53 -0.01 3.88
N GLU A 272 17.50 -0.73 5.01
CA GLU A 272 16.66 -0.38 6.17
C GLU A 272 17.22 0.81 6.93
#